data_10405d8199cfc357d240c18dd80c2757
#
_entry.id   10405d8199cfc357d240c18dd80c2757
#
_cell.length_a   1.000
_cell.length_b   1.000
_cell.length_c   1.000
_cell.angle_alpha   90.00
_cell.angle_beta   90.00
_cell.angle_gamma   90.00
#
_symmetry.space_group_name_H-M   'P 1'
#
loop_
_entity.id
_entity.type
_entity.pdbx_description
1 polymer ?
#
loop_
_entity_poly.entity_id
_entity_poly.type
_entity_poly.pdbx_seq_one_letter_code
_entity_poly.pdbx_strand_id
1 'polypeptide(L)'
;MQSLLTRAGRRLLAHTIVLLAAAGALGACANETTAPALNTPARVAANTVAPSPEPYTTSVDLVVERVADSPTYGTTVRLGVACSTTQVFDLIIDLEQQVKTDKGKQLVQGSNTWSAYTCDQGKTSVISVISPTDGKLDFQLGRGKVRARIANYQPGVEPVDVTTRVRIVADGS
;
A
#
# COMPACT_ATOMS: atom_id res chain seq x y z
N MET A 1 49.33 4.85 20.04
CA MET A 1 49.40 6.22 19.52
C MET A 1 48.10 6.43 18.77
N GLN A 2 47.10 7.04 19.46
CA GLN A 2 46.46 8.32 19.16
C GLN A 2 45.77 8.33 17.75
N SER A 3 44.48 8.49 17.59
CA SER A 3 43.69 9.63 17.97
C SER A 3 42.16 9.33 17.92
N LEU A 4 41.48 9.74 18.95
CA LEU A 4 40.08 10.06 19.09
C LEU A 4 39.67 11.20 18.10
N LEU A 5 38.50 11.11 17.50
CA LEU A 5 37.73 12.31 17.14
C LEU A 5 36.23 12.00 17.13
N THR A 6 35.62 12.33 18.24
CA THR A 6 34.21 12.61 18.49
C THR A 6 33.68 13.69 17.55
N ARG A 7 32.53 13.47 16.94
CA ARG A 7 31.66 14.59 16.52
C ARG A 7 30.19 14.24 16.72
N ALA A 8 29.70 14.68 17.88
CA ALA A 8 28.29 14.83 18.15
C ALA A 8 27.72 15.98 17.31
N GLY A 9 26.71 15.70 16.52
CA GLY A 9 25.92 16.69 15.80
C GLY A 9 24.45 16.56 16.19
N ARG A 10 24.08 17.18 17.33
CA ARG A 10 22.66 17.42 17.69
C ARG A 10 22.08 18.43 16.71
N ARG A 11 21.09 18.06 15.94
CA ARG A 11 20.16 19.01 15.32
C ARG A 11 18.79 18.86 15.97
N LEU A 12 18.49 19.75 16.89
CA LEU A 12 17.16 20.08 17.35
C LEU A 12 16.41 20.73 16.18
N LEU A 13 15.33 20.12 15.70
CA LEU A 13 14.35 20.76 14.84
C LEU A 13 13.09 20.96 15.65
N ALA A 14 12.84 22.23 15.99
CA ALA A 14 11.64 22.71 16.66
C ALA A 14 10.44 22.54 15.71
N HIS A 15 9.43 21.80 16.18
CA HIS A 15 8.14 21.69 15.50
C HIS A 15 7.23 22.79 16.03
N THR A 16 6.94 23.76 15.19
CA THR A 16 5.95 24.82 15.43
C THR A 16 4.57 24.23 15.15
N ILE A 17 3.77 24.05 16.20
CA ILE A 17 2.36 23.67 16.12
C ILE A 17 1.56 24.95 15.87
N VAL A 18 0.90 25.03 14.72
CA VAL A 18 -0.10 26.08 14.42
C VAL A 18 -1.48 25.50 14.74
N LEU A 19 -2.08 26.01 15.84
CA LEU A 19 -3.48 25.79 16.19
C LEU A 19 -4.33 26.82 15.45
N LEU A 20 -5.15 26.38 14.50
CA LEU A 20 -6.25 27.18 13.95
C LEU A 20 -7.55 26.78 14.63
N ALA A 21 -8.06 27.67 15.48
CA ALA A 21 -9.42 27.62 16.00
C ALA A 21 -10.35 28.33 15.00
N ALA A 22 -11.37 27.62 14.50
CA ALA A 22 -12.49 28.22 13.77
C ALA A 22 -13.77 28.02 14.58
N ALA A 23 -14.24 29.09 15.20
CA ALA A 23 -15.56 29.22 15.76
C ALA A 23 -16.53 29.65 14.65
N GLY A 24 -17.67 28.97 14.53
CA GLY A 24 -18.70 29.29 13.54
C GLY A 24 -20.09 28.96 14.03
N ALA A 25 -20.72 29.96 14.60
CA ALA A 25 -22.11 30.41 14.57
C ALA A 25 -23.27 29.39 14.53
N LEU A 26 -23.98 29.37 15.66
CA LEU A 26 -25.37 28.96 15.83
C LEU A 26 -26.32 29.91 15.07
N GLY A 27 -27.14 29.37 14.19
CA GLY A 27 -28.28 30.05 13.57
C GLY A 27 -29.57 29.27 13.86
N ALA A 28 -30.25 29.64 14.91
CA ALA A 28 -31.62 29.21 15.18
C ALA A 28 -32.58 30.12 14.38
N CYS A 29 -33.42 29.52 13.56
CA CYS A 29 -34.68 30.17 13.10
C CYS A 29 -35.80 29.14 13.18
N ALA A 30 -36.58 29.28 14.24
CA ALA A 30 -37.91 28.70 14.32
C ALA A 30 -38.86 29.56 13.47
N ASN A 31 -39.60 28.94 12.56
CA ASN A 31 -40.84 29.46 12.04
C ASN A 31 -41.81 28.29 11.85
N GLU A 32 -42.70 28.17 12.82
CA GLU A 32 -43.95 27.42 12.64
C GLU A 32 -44.85 28.18 11.66
N THR A 33 -45.11 27.58 10.53
CA THR A 33 -46.21 27.96 9.69
C THR A 33 -47.00 26.70 9.36
N THR A 34 -48.16 26.59 10.02
CA THR A 34 -49.17 25.58 9.76
C THR A 34 -49.69 25.77 8.35
N ALA A 35 -49.45 24.87 7.42
CA ALA A 35 -50.01 24.81 6.10
C ALA A 35 -50.91 23.58 5.93
N PRO A 36 -52.03 23.66 5.24
CA PRO A 36 -53.02 22.60 5.16
C PRO A 36 -52.53 21.42 4.33
N ALA A 37 -52.98 20.22 4.71
CA ALA A 37 -52.67 18.96 4.08
C ALA A 37 -53.05 18.96 2.60
N LEU A 38 -52.08 19.08 1.71
CA LEU A 38 -52.24 18.75 0.30
C LEU A 38 -51.94 17.25 0.13
N ASN A 39 -52.87 16.54 -0.48
CA ASN A 39 -52.72 15.15 -0.90
C ASN A 39 -51.43 14.98 -1.72
N THR A 40 -50.41 14.41 -1.10
CA THR A 40 -49.19 14.08 -1.79
C THR A 40 -49.44 12.83 -2.64
N PRO A 41 -49.31 12.88 -3.97
CA PRO A 41 -49.37 11.68 -4.78
C PRO A 41 -48.24 10.74 -4.36
N ALA A 42 -48.55 9.45 -4.19
CA ALA A 42 -47.62 8.44 -3.87
C ALA A 42 -46.41 8.51 -4.82
N ARG A 43 -45.25 8.86 -4.25
CA ARG A 43 -43.98 8.83 -4.97
C ARG A 43 -43.71 7.39 -5.33
N VAL A 44 -43.91 7.04 -6.59
CA VAL A 44 -43.42 5.81 -7.17
C VAL A 44 -41.90 5.82 -6.94
N ALA A 45 -41.43 4.97 -6.04
CA ALA A 45 -39.99 4.75 -5.85
C ALA A 45 -39.47 4.25 -7.19
N ALA A 46 -38.77 5.11 -7.91
CA ALA A 46 -38.00 4.70 -9.05
C ALA A 46 -36.96 3.71 -8.49
N ASN A 47 -37.12 2.42 -8.82
CA ASN A 47 -36.08 1.44 -8.62
C ASN A 47 -34.88 1.92 -9.43
N THR A 48 -33.98 2.66 -8.79
CA THR A 48 -32.65 2.92 -9.29
C THR A 48 -31.93 1.57 -9.27
N VAL A 49 -32.01 0.84 -10.38
CA VAL A 49 -31.13 -0.30 -10.63
C VAL A 49 -29.73 0.26 -10.53
N ALA A 50 -28.97 -0.20 -9.52
CA ALA A 50 -27.58 0.16 -9.42
C ALA A 50 -26.91 -0.19 -10.76
N PRO A 51 -26.12 0.74 -11.35
CA PRO A 51 -25.44 0.46 -12.60
C PRO A 51 -24.63 -0.84 -12.41
N SER A 52 -24.82 -1.78 -13.34
CA SER A 52 -23.99 -2.98 -13.41
C SER A 52 -22.54 -2.52 -13.51
N PRO A 53 -21.61 -3.11 -12.72
CA PRO A 53 -20.21 -2.72 -12.83
C PRO A 53 -19.77 -2.87 -14.29
N GLU A 54 -19.20 -1.81 -14.83
CA GLU A 54 -18.65 -1.85 -16.18
C GLU A 54 -17.58 -2.95 -16.27
N PRO A 55 -17.53 -3.72 -17.35
CA PRO A 55 -16.54 -4.76 -17.49
C PRO A 55 -15.12 -4.14 -17.47
N TYR A 56 -14.20 -4.78 -16.76
CA TYR A 56 -12.80 -4.37 -16.79
C TYR A 56 -12.25 -4.46 -18.21
N THR A 57 -11.62 -3.40 -18.67
CA THR A 57 -11.03 -3.31 -20.02
C THR A 57 -9.54 -3.49 -20.00
N THR A 58 -8.92 -3.44 -18.83
CA THR A 58 -7.48 -3.56 -18.63
C THR A 58 -7.19 -4.59 -17.56
N SER A 59 -6.34 -5.57 -17.89
CA SER A 59 -5.80 -6.54 -16.95
C SER A 59 -4.37 -6.17 -16.56
N VAL A 60 -4.06 -6.44 -15.28
CA VAL A 60 -2.71 -6.36 -14.72
C VAL A 60 -2.40 -7.73 -14.11
N ASP A 61 -1.31 -8.34 -14.52
CA ASP A 61 -0.82 -9.60 -13.95
C ASP A 61 0.40 -9.34 -13.09
N LEU A 62 0.41 -9.90 -11.87
CA LEU A 62 1.53 -9.82 -10.93
C LEU A 62 2.05 -11.22 -10.64
N VAL A 63 3.36 -11.44 -10.82
CA VAL A 63 4.02 -12.72 -10.55
C VAL A 63 5.27 -12.48 -9.70
N VAL A 64 5.33 -13.09 -8.51
CA VAL A 64 6.55 -13.09 -7.70
C VAL A 64 7.55 -14.03 -8.33
N GLU A 65 8.63 -13.49 -8.87
CA GLU A 65 9.66 -14.27 -9.59
C GLU A 65 10.75 -14.79 -8.65
N ARG A 66 11.23 -13.95 -7.72
CA ARG A 66 12.30 -14.30 -6.78
C ARG A 66 12.27 -13.43 -5.54
N VAL A 67 12.70 -14.01 -4.40
CA VAL A 67 13.04 -13.25 -3.19
C VAL A 67 14.47 -13.63 -2.79
N ALA A 68 15.33 -12.65 -2.72
CA ALA A 68 16.73 -12.86 -2.39
C ALA A 68 17.18 -11.92 -1.27
N ASP A 69 18.07 -12.41 -0.40
CA ASP A 69 18.74 -11.63 0.63
C ASP A 69 20.17 -11.34 0.21
N SER A 70 20.50 -10.06 0.12
CA SER A 70 21.81 -9.56 -0.29
C SER A 70 22.49 -8.86 0.88
N PRO A 71 23.78 -9.16 1.16
CA PRO A 71 24.53 -8.44 2.20
C PRO A 71 24.66 -6.94 1.91
N THR A 72 24.51 -6.52 0.66
CA THR A 72 24.67 -5.12 0.24
C THR A 72 23.34 -4.35 0.25
N TYR A 73 22.27 -4.99 -0.19
CA TYR A 73 20.99 -4.30 -0.44
C TYR A 73 19.86 -4.75 0.49
N GLY A 74 20.10 -5.77 1.35
CA GLY A 74 19.04 -6.38 2.15
C GLY A 74 18.13 -7.28 1.34
N THR A 75 16.93 -7.55 1.84
CA THR A 75 16.01 -8.47 1.19
C THR A 75 15.29 -7.81 0.03
N THR A 76 15.41 -8.40 -1.16
CA THR A 76 14.79 -7.92 -2.39
C THR A 76 13.70 -8.86 -2.86
N VAL A 77 12.62 -8.30 -3.40
CA VAL A 77 11.56 -9.03 -4.11
C VAL A 77 11.62 -8.64 -5.58
N ARG A 78 11.81 -9.64 -6.45
CA ARG A 78 11.65 -9.46 -7.90
C ARG A 78 10.24 -9.85 -8.29
N LEU A 79 9.56 -8.94 -8.95
CA LEU A 79 8.17 -9.07 -9.36
C LEU A 79 8.06 -8.86 -10.87
N GLY A 80 7.46 -9.81 -11.57
CA GLY A 80 7.00 -9.63 -12.95
C GLY A 80 5.67 -8.89 -12.95
N VAL A 81 5.58 -7.81 -13.70
CA VAL A 81 4.36 -6.99 -13.89
C VAL A 81 4.04 -7.00 -15.37
N ALA A 82 2.82 -7.38 -15.74
CA ALA A 82 2.36 -7.34 -17.12
C ALA A 82 1.04 -6.58 -17.21
N CYS A 83 0.94 -5.64 -18.15
CA CYS A 83 -0.24 -4.83 -18.38
C CYS A 83 -0.74 -4.99 -19.81
N SER A 84 -2.04 -5.14 -20.00
CA SER A 84 -2.64 -5.23 -21.35
C SER A 84 -2.61 -3.89 -22.08
N THR A 85 -2.62 -2.77 -21.35
CA THR A 85 -2.48 -1.40 -21.86
C THR A 85 -1.62 -0.60 -20.87
N THR A 86 -1.07 0.55 -21.29
CA THR A 86 -0.31 1.43 -20.40
C THR A 86 -1.23 1.97 -19.28
N GLN A 87 -0.79 1.78 -18.02
CA GLN A 87 -1.51 2.16 -16.83
C GLN A 87 -0.58 2.77 -15.78
N VAL A 88 -1.17 3.59 -14.89
CA VAL A 88 -0.49 4.15 -13.72
C VAL A 88 -1.26 3.74 -12.46
N PHE A 89 -0.54 3.17 -11.49
CA PHE A 89 -1.10 2.73 -10.21
C PHE A 89 -0.01 2.70 -9.13
N ASP A 90 -0.42 2.56 -7.88
CA ASP A 90 0.53 2.26 -6.81
C ASP A 90 0.73 0.75 -6.72
N LEU A 91 1.99 0.31 -6.78
CA LEU A 91 2.37 -1.09 -6.59
C LEU A 91 2.86 -1.28 -5.16
N ILE A 92 2.13 -2.07 -4.37
CA ILE A 92 2.42 -2.33 -2.96
C ILE A 92 2.90 -3.77 -2.83
N ILE A 93 4.05 -3.95 -2.19
CA ILE A 93 4.69 -5.25 -1.99
C ILE A 93 4.96 -5.43 -0.50
N ASP A 94 4.31 -6.42 0.10
CA ASP A 94 4.48 -6.80 1.50
C ASP A 94 5.23 -8.13 1.58
N LEU A 95 6.21 -8.24 2.50
CA LEU A 95 6.92 -9.48 2.80
C LEU A 95 6.72 -9.82 4.27
N GLU A 96 6.34 -11.07 4.53
CA GLU A 96 6.16 -11.63 5.87
C GLU A 96 6.99 -12.90 6.04
N GLN A 97 7.63 -13.05 7.18
CA GLN A 97 8.39 -14.24 7.54
C GLN A 97 8.29 -14.56 9.03
N GLN A 98 8.14 -15.85 9.37
CA GLN A 98 8.35 -16.32 10.73
C GLN A 98 9.81 -16.72 10.93
N VAL A 99 10.51 -15.96 11.76
CA VAL A 99 11.92 -16.16 12.10
C VAL A 99 12.02 -16.84 13.46
N LYS A 100 12.89 -17.85 13.56
CA LYS A 100 13.18 -18.53 14.84
C LYS A 100 14.25 -17.75 15.61
N THR A 101 13.94 -17.36 16.82
CA THR A 101 14.83 -16.68 17.76
C THR A 101 14.97 -17.50 19.05
N ASP A 102 15.84 -17.11 19.94
CA ASP A 102 15.98 -17.65 21.32
C ASP A 102 14.68 -17.49 22.14
N LYS A 103 13.85 -16.49 21.81
CA LYS A 103 12.54 -16.25 22.43
C LYS A 103 11.38 -16.95 21.73
N GLY A 104 11.67 -17.84 20.77
CA GLY A 104 10.66 -18.55 19.99
C GLY A 104 10.50 -18.00 18.57
N LYS A 105 9.37 -18.29 17.94
CA LYS A 105 9.06 -17.80 16.60
C LYS A 105 8.52 -16.36 16.68
N GLN A 106 9.11 -15.47 15.91
CA GLN A 106 8.68 -14.07 15.78
C GLN A 106 8.33 -13.75 14.33
N LEU A 107 7.30 -12.92 14.14
CA LEU A 107 6.88 -12.47 12.82
C LEU A 107 7.70 -11.22 12.43
N VAL A 108 8.38 -11.29 11.30
CA VAL A 108 9.04 -10.17 10.65
C VAL A 108 8.21 -9.75 9.47
N GLN A 109 7.90 -8.47 9.37
CA GLN A 109 7.11 -7.89 8.29
C GLN A 109 7.81 -6.67 7.72
N GLY A 110 7.68 -6.48 6.43
CA GLY A 110 8.16 -5.29 5.73
C GLY A 110 7.30 -5.00 4.52
N SER A 111 7.29 -3.73 4.11
CA SER A 111 6.51 -3.28 2.97
C SER A 111 7.28 -2.24 2.18
N ASN A 112 7.04 -2.21 0.87
CA ASN A 112 7.48 -1.13 0.00
C ASN A 112 6.35 -0.76 -0.95
N THR A 113 6.24 0.54 -1.26
CA THR A 113 5.24 1.09 -2.18
C THR A 113 5.93 1.89 -3.27
N TRP A 114 5.66 1.54 -4.51
CA TRP A 114 6.03 2.30 -5.68
C TRP A 114 4.83 3.14 -6.09
N SER A 115 4.81 4.39 -5.65
CA SER A 115 3.74 5.34 -5.98
C SER A 115 3.82 5.77 -7.45
N ALA A 116 2.66 5.86 -8.09
CA ALA A 116 2.53 6.25 -9.49
C ALA A 116 3.43 5.41 -10.44
N TYR A 117 3.51 4.09 -10.18
CA TYR A 117 4.23 3.18 -11.06
C TYR A 117 3.55 3.15 -12.43
N THR A 118 4.33 3.44 -13.47
CA THR A 118 3.87 3.35 -14.86
C THR A 118 4.17 1.95 -15.38
N CYS A 119 3.11 1.21 -15.69
CA CYS A 119 3.20 -0.09 -16.35
C CYS A 119 2.88 0.11 -17.83
N ASP A 120 3.88 0.00 -18.68
CA ASP A 120 3.70 0.02 -20.13
C ASP A 120 3.09 -1.29 -20.62
N GLN A 121 2.45 -1.24 -21.79
CA GLN A 121 1.93 -2.46 -22.41
C GLN A 121 3.02 -3.50 -22.56
N GLY A 122 2.77 -4.71 -22.06
CA GLY A 122 3.69 -5.83 -22.08
C GLY A 122 4.15 -6.26 -20.70
N LYS A 123 5.26 -7.01 -20.63
CA LYS A 123 5.81 -7.54 -19.38
C LYS A 123 7.09 -6.83 -19.01
N THR A 124 7.19 -6.42 -17.75
CA THR A 124 8.39 -5.81 -17.16
C THR A 124 8.74 -6.49 -15.83
N SER A 125 9.96 -6.35 -15.36
CA SER A 125 10.40 -6.87 -14.06
C SER A 125 10.79 -5.72 -13.14
N VAL A 126 10.23 -5.73 -11.93
CA VAL A 126 10.49 -4.75 -10.88
C VAL A 126 11.29 -5.41 -9.76
N ILE A 127 12.31 -4.73 -9.25
CA ILE A 127 13.06 -5.17 -8.08
C ILE A 127 12.79 -4.18 -6.95
N SER A 128 12.20 -4.67 -5.87
CA SER A 128 11.87 -3.88 -4.69
C SER A 128 12.68 -4.31 -3.49
N VAL A 129 13.32 -3.39 -2.81
CA VAL A 129 13.99 -3.63 -1.54
C VAL A 129 12.97 -3.53 -0.42
N ILE A 130 12.88 -4.56 0.41
CA ILE A 130 11.96 -4.63 1.54
C ILE A 130 12.77 -4.61 2.84
N SER A 131 12.57 -3.60 3.65
CA SER A 131 13.15 -3.50 4.99
C SER A 131 12.13 -3.89 6.06
N PRO A 132 12.56 -4.55 7.15
CA PRO A 132 11.67 -4.83 8.27
C PRO A 132 11.09 -3.55 8.88
N THR A 133 9.80 -3.57 9.16
CA THR A 133 9.07 -2.37 9.64
C THR A 133 9.51 -1.94 11.04
N ASP A 134 9.83 -2.91 11.92
CA ASP A 134 10.20 -2.63 13.31
C ASP A 134 11.72 -2.53 13.54
N GLY A 135 12.52 -2.92 12.55
CA GLY A 135 14.01 -2.86 12.61
C GLY A 135 14.66 -3.68 13.72
N LYS A 136 13.90 -4.57 14.40
CA LYS A 136 14.42 -5.40 15.50
C LYS A 136 15.00 -6.71 15.04
N LEU A 137 14.45 -7.25 13.97
CA LEU A 137 14.83 -8.50 13.36
C LEU A 137 14.89 -8.33 11.86
N ASP A 138 15.87 -8.95 11.24
CA ASP A 138 15.99 -8.99 9.78
C ASP A 138 15.29 -10.22 9.21
N PHE A 139 14.93 -10.15 7.93
CA PHE A 139 14.55 -11.33 7.19
C PHE A 139 15.71 -12.30 7.10
N GLN A 140 15.43 -13.59 7.09
CA GLN A 140 16.43 -14.67 7.06
C GLN A 140 16.19 -15.56 5.85
N LEU A 141 17.23 -16.31 5.45
CA LEU A 141 17.08 -17.35 4.45
C LEU A 141 16.03 -18.37 4.88
N GLY A 142 15.10 -18.71 4.00
CA GLY A 142 14.06 -19.69 4.32
C GLY A 142 12.68 -19.34 3.75
N ARG A 143 11.65 -19.85 4.40
CA ARG A 143 10.27 -19.68 3.93
C ARG A 143 9.70 -18.33 4.35
N GLY A 144 9.05 -17.65 3.41
CA GLY A 144 8.31 -16.42 3.61
C GLY A 144 7.00 -16.40 2.83
N LYS A 145 6.31 -15.28 2.89
CA LYS A 145 5.09 -14.99 2.13
C LYS A 145 5.18 -13.57 1.57
N VAL A 146 4.99 -13.44 0.28
CA VAL A 146 4.88 -12.14 -0.41
C VAL A 146 3.43 -11.91 -0.79
N ARG A 147 2.94 -10.70 -0.53
CA ARG A 147 1.69 -10.18 -1.08
C ARG A 147 2.02 -9.01 -1.98
N ALA A 148 1.57 -9.05 -3.23
CA ALA A 148 1.72 -7.96 -4.18
C ALA A 148 0.33 -7.52 -4.65
N ARG A 149 0.06 -6.22 -4.63
CA ARG A 149 -1.23 -5.65 -5.01
C ARG A 149 -1.08 -4.29 -5.65
N ILE A 150 -2.08 -3.92 -6.43
CA ILE A 150 -2.20 -2.56 -6.98
C ILE A 150 -3.23 -1.74 -6.20
N ALA A 151 -2.99 -0.43 -6.10
CA ALA A 151 -3.89 0.54 -5.51
C ALA A 151 -3.89 1.84 -6.34
N ASN A 152 -4.84 2.74 -6.10
CA ASN A 152 -4.94 4.03 -6.79
C ASN A 152 -4.87 3.93 -8.33
N TYR A 153 -5.46 2.86 -8.88
CA TYR A 153 -5.53 2.61 -10.31
C TYR A 153 -6.72 3.34 -10.95
N GLN A 154 -6.65 3.53 -12.27
CA GLN A 154 -7.71 4.18 -13.03
C GLN A 154 -8.97 3.31 -13.14
N PRO A 155 -10.16 3.89 -13.36
CA PRO A 155 -11.37 3.14 -13.67
C PRO A 155 -11.17 2.19 -14.85
N GLY A 156 -11.78 1.00 -14.78
CA GLY A 156 -11.65 -0.03 -15.82
C GLY A 156 -10.46 -0.94 -15.69
N VAL A 157 -9.57 -0.73 -14.68
CA VAL A 157 -8.49 -1.66 -14.35
C VAL A 157 -9.01 -2.72 -13.38
N GLU A 158 -8.76 -3.99 -13.68
CA GLU A 158 -9.09 -5.09 -12.77
C GLU A 158 -8.21 -5.02 -11.51
N PRO A 159 -8.81 -5.03 -10.28
CA PRO A 159 -8.03 -5.05 -9.05
C PRO A 159 -7.26 -6.36 -8.93
N VAL A 160 -5.97 -6.24 -8.58
CA VAL A 160 -5.07 -7.39 -8.42
C VAL A 160 -4.50 -7.42 -7.02
N ASP A 161 -4.57 -8.59 -6.39
CA ASP A 161 -4.01 -8.88 -5.08
C ASP A 161 -3.53 -10.35 -5.06
N VAL A 162 -2.22 -10.54 -5.19
CA VAL A 162 -1.59 -11.85 -5.29
C VAL A 162 -0.82 -12.15 -4.01
N THR A 163 -1.07 -13.31 -3.42
CA THR A 163 -0.32 -13.80 -2.27
C THR A 163 0.38 -15.11 -2.61
N THR A 164 1.70 -15.15 -2.47
CA THR A 164 2.54 -16.29 -2.83
C THR A 164 3.46 -16.71 -1.69
N ARG A 165 3.56 -18.01 -1.44
CA ARG A 165 4.60 -18.56 -0.56
C ARG A 165 5.91 -18.58 -1.32
N VAL A 166 6.97 -18.07 -0.70
CA VAL A 166 8.26 -17.92 -1.33
C VAL A 166 9.36 -18.58 -0.47
N ARG A 167 10.53 -18.76 -1.07
CA ARG A 167 11.75 -19.06 -0.36
C ARG A 167 12.71 -17.88 -0.55
N ILE A 168 13.15 -17.30 0.56
CA ILE A 168 14.20 -16.29 0.57
C ILE A 168 15.53 -17.03 0.39
N VAL A 169 16.24 -16.73 -0.66
CA VAL A 169 17.53 -17.35 -1.01
C VAL A 169 18.65 -16.33 -0.90
N ALA A 170 19.90 -16.78 -0.77
CA ALA A 170 21.04 -15.86 -0.84
C ALA A 170 21.13 -15.24 -2.24
N ASP A 171 21.56 -13.98 -2.30
CA ASP A 171 21.82 -13.32 -3.58
C ASP A 171 23.03 -14.00 -4.25
N GLY A 172 22.86 -14.35 -5.54
CA GLY A 172 23.88 -15.09 -6.29
C GLY A 172 23.72 -16.63 -6.31
N SER A 173 22.66 -17.19 -5.67
CA SER A 173 22.33 -18.63 -5.70
C SER A 173 21.28 -18.97 -6.77
#